data_61433f9f3d25e53133879e29f72b025e
#
_entry.id   61433f9f3d25e53133879e29f72b025e
#
_cell.length_a   1.000
_cell.length_b   1.000
_cell.length_c   1.000
_cell.angle_alpha   90.00
_cell.angle_beta   90.00
_cell.angle_gamma   90.00
#
_symmetry.space_group_name_H-M   'P 1'
#
loop_
_entity.id
_entity.type
_entity.pdbx_description
1 polymer ?
#
loop_
_entity_poly.entity_id
_entity_poly.type
_entity_poly.pdbx_seq_one_letter_code
_entity_poly.pdbx_strand_id
1 'polypeptide(L)'
;TDDSDVRRLADLQLFNDAPYRCGLTLDDAIQKKLVKVDFKLYEKQANCWVAAREFEKATGPLQRAAEMSSNGDLFVRLGEVQIQRSEWAAAASALQSGLRKGGLKDTGNAQLLLGIAQFNQKNYGAAQDSFNRARNFEKHRKMADGYLQLIKVQTG
;
A
#
# COMPACT_ATOMS: atom_id res chain seq x y z
N THR A 1 -10.40 -1.74 -30.38
CA THR A 1 -9.77 -2.08 -29.09
C THR A 1 -10.80 -1.91 -28.01
N ASP A 2 -11.23 -2.98 -27.42
CA ASP A 2 -12.19 -2.95 -26.33
C ASP A 2 -11.51 -3.01 -24.94
N ASP A 3 -12.30 -2.88 -23.85
CA ASP A 3 -11.83 -2.94 -22.47
C ASP A 3 -11.06 -4.26 -22.19
N SER A 4 -11.54 -5.37 -22.68
CA SER A 4 -10.93 -6.68 -22.52
C SER A 4 -9.55 -6.76 -23.17
N ASP A 5 -9.42 -6.22 -24.38
CA ASP A 5 -8.14 -6.19 -25.11
C ASP A 5 -7.08 -5.37 -24.38
N VAL A 6 -7.47 -4.20 -23.85
CA VAL A 6 -6.56 -3.35 -23.09
C VAL A 6 -6.05 -4.05 -21.83
N ARG A 7 -6.95 -4.68 -21.08
CA ARG A 7 -6.60 -5.42 -19.86
C ARG A 7 -5.67 -6.60 -20.16
N ARG A 8 -5.94 -7.32 -21.25
CA ARG A 8 -5.10 -8.43 -21.71
C ARG A 8 -3.73 -7.97 -22.15
N LEU A 9 -3.66 -6.85 -22.88
CA LEU A 9 -2.37 -6.26 -23.28
C LEU A 9 -1.54 -5.88 -22.07
N ALA A 10 -2.15 -5.24 -21.08
CA ALA A 10 -1.48 -4.88 -19.84
C ALA A 10 -0.93 -6.13 -19.11
N ASP A 11 -1.72 -7.20 -19.03
CA ASP A 11 -1.28 -8.47 -18.42
C ASP A 11 -0.10 -9.08 -19.17
N LEU A 12 -0.14 -9.08 -20.51
CA LEU A 12 0.97 -9.58 -21.34
C LEU A 12 2.23 -8.74 -21.17
N GLN A 13 2.10 -7.43 -21.07
CA GLN A 13 3.24 -6.55 -20.84
C GLN A 13 3.88 -6.81 -19.47
N LEU A 14 3.06 -7.00 -18.43
CA LEU A 14 3.56 -7.33 -17.10
C LEU A 14 4.22 -8.71 -17.08
N PHE A 15 3.61 -9.71 -17.73
CA PHE A 15 4.16 -11.05 -17.85
C PHE A 15 5.50 -11.08 -18.60
N ASN A 16 5.66 -10.24 -19.62
CA ASN A 16 6.88 -10.13 -20.43
C ASN A 16 7.92 -9.13 -19.85
N ASP A 17 7.84 -8.87 -18.54
CA ASP A 17 8.78 -7.98 -17.83
C ASP A 17 8.86 -6.57 -18.42
N ALA A 18 7.70 -6.06 -18.84
CA ALA A 18 7.55 -4.70 -19.35
C ALA A 18 6.58 -3.86 -18.48
N PRO A 19 6.82 -3.76 -17.15
CA PRO A 19 5.85 -3.16 -16.23
C PRO A 19 5.62 -1.66 -16.50
N TYR A 20 6.63 -0.94 -16.95
CA TYR A 20 6.49 0.48 -17.29
C TYR A 20 5.53 0.67 -18.48
N ARG A 21 5.64 -0.16 -19.51
CA ARG A 21 4.70 -0.15 -20.66
C ARG A 21 3.29 -0.49 -20.21
N CYS A 22 3.15 -1.44 -19.29
CA CYS A 22 1.86 -1.78 -18.68
C CYS A 22 1.20 -0.54 -18.05
N GLY A 23 1.95 0.21 -17.26
CA GLY A 23 1.47 1.46 -16.65
C GLY A 23 1.02 2.48 -17.68
N LEU A 24 1.85 2.74 -18.69
CA LEU A 24 1.52 3.68 -19.77
C LEU A 24 0.28 3.26 -20.56
N THR A 25 0.14 1.97 -20.87
CA THR A 25 -1.03 1.43 -21.59
C THR A 25 -2.31 1.70 -20.83
N LEU A 26 -2.31 1.48 -19.51
CA LEU A 26 -3.50 1.70 -18.68
C LEU A 26 -3.77 3.20 -18.47
N ASP A 27 -2.74 4.02 -18.29
CA ASP A 27 -2.89 5.48 -18.19
C ASP A 27 -3.56 6.04 -19.43
N ASP A 28 -3.06 5.70 -20.62
CA ASP A 28 -3.60 6.16 -21.90
C ASP A 28 -5.05 5.70 -22.09
N ALA A 29 -5.33 4.43 -21.80
CA ALA A 29 -6.67 3.88 -21.92
C ALA A 29 -7.69 4.54 -20.99
N ILE A 30 -7.29 4.88 -19.77
CA ILE A 30 -8.13 5.60 -18.80
C ILE A 30 -8.38 7.04 -19.29
N GLN A 31 -7.34 7.74 -19.72
CA GLN A 31 -7.46 9.10 -20.24
C GLN A 31 -8.38 9.17 -21.45
N LYS A 32 -8.27 8.23 -22.37
CA LYS A 32 -9.09 8.13 -23.58
C LYS A 32 -10.47 7.52 -23.35
N LYS A 33 -10.79 7.14 -22.11
CA LYS A 33 -12.06 6.49 -21.74
C LYS A 33 -12.35 5.20 -22.52
N LEU A 34 -11.30 4.45 -22.87
CA LEU A 34 -11.39 3.19 -23.61
C LEU A 34 -11.73 2.01 -22.71
N VAL A 35 -11.63 2.19 -21.39
CA VAL A 35 -11.84 1.15 -20.38
C VAL A 35 -12.84 1.62 -19.33
N LYS A 36 -13.62 0.66 -18.83
CA LYS A 36 -14.49 0.90 -17.67
C LYS A 36 -13.64 0.94 -16.41
N VAL A 37 -13.74 2.03 -15.69
CA VAL A 37 -12.99 2.24 -14.45
C VAL A 37 -13.65 1.51 -13.29
N ASP A 38 -12.91 0.58 -12.68
CA ASP A 38 -13.28 -0.14 -11.46
C ASP A 38 -12.04 -0.29 -10.55
N PHE A 39 -12.23 -0.82 -9.33
CA PHE A 39 -11.11 -0.96 -8.41
C PHE A 39 -10.04 -1.93 -8.94
N LYS A 40 -10.44 -2.97 -9.70
CA LYS A 40 -9.49 -3.93 -10.29
C LYS A 40 -8.61 -3.29 -11.36
N LEU A 41 -9.17 -2.35 -12.14
CA LEU A 41 -8.39 -1.61 -13.13
C LEU A 41 -7.35 -0.73 -12.46
N TYR A 42 -7.74 0.02 -11.43
CA TYR A 42 -6.81 0.85 -10.67
C TYR A 42 -5.78 0.02 -9.92
N GLU A 43 -6.17 -1.13 -9.35
CA GLU A 43 -5.23 -2.07 -8.73
C GLU A 43 -4.22 -2.58 -9.75
N LYS A 44 -4.66 -2.97 -10.95
CA LYS A 44 -3.78 -3.41 -12.04
C LYS A 44 -2.81 -2.30 -12.46
N GLN A 45 -3.30 -1.09 -12.64
CA GLN A 45 -2.48 0.08 -12.96
C GLN A 45 -1.41 0.33 -11.88
N ALA A 46 -1.80 0.28 -10.62
CA ALA A 46 -0.86 0.40 -9.49
C ALA A 46 0.17 -0.73 -9.50
N ASN A 47 -0.24 -1.96 -9.78
CA ASN A 47 0.67 -3.11 -9.87
C ASN A 47 1.74 -2.92 -10.93
N CYS A 48 1.38 -2.36 -12.09
CA CYS A 48 2.34 -2.05 -13.14
C CYS A 48 3.38 -1.03 -12.65
N TRP A 49 2.93 0.04 -12.01
CA TRP A 49 3.83 1.09 -11.51
C TRP A 49 4.70 0.61 -10.34
N VAL A 50 4.16 -0.20 -9.44
CA VAL A 50 4.96 -0.82 -8.36
C VAL A 50 6.02 -1.75 -8.94
N ALA A 51 5.66 -2.60 -9.90
CA ALA A 51 6.61 -3.50 -10.57
C ALA A 51 7.70 -2.73 -11.34
N ALA A 52 7.34 -1.58 -11.92
CA ALA A 52 8.29 -0.66 -12.57
C ALA A 52 9.12 0.16 -11.58
N ARG A 53 8.87 0.01 -10.26
CA ARG A 53 9.46 0.81 -9.17
C ARG A 53 9.14 2.32 -9.27
N GLU A 54 8.07 2.65 -9.96
CA GLU A 54 7.53 4.01 -10.09
C GLU A 54 6.53 4.28 -8.95
N PHE A 55 7.03 4.30 -7.71
CA PHE A 55 6.19 4.37 -6.51
C PHE A 55 5.33 5.63 -6.44
N GLU A 56 5.84 6.75 -6.96
CA GLU A 56 5.05 7.98 -7.04
C GLU A 56 3.81 7.80 -7.93
N LYS A 57 3.99 7.18 -9.10
CA LYS A 57 2.89 6.92 -10.03
C LYS A 57 1.90 5.89 -9.52
N ALA A 58 2.32 5.02 -8.60
CA ALA A 58 1.46 3.99 -8.00
C ALA A 58 0.48 4.54 -6.96
N THR A 59 0.81 5.66 -6.29
CA THR A 59 0.02 6.15 -5.15
C THR A 59 -1.40 6.56 -5.53
N GLY A 60 -1.58 7.31 -6.62
CA GLY A 60 -2.91 7.74 -7.09
C GLY A 60 -3.84 6.56 -7.41
N PRO A 61 -3.43 5.63 -8.26
CA PRO A 61 -4.21 4.42 -8.55
C PRO A 61 -4.50 3.57 -7.31
N LEU A 62 -3.53 3.38 -6.40
CA LEU A 62 -3.76 2.64 -5.15
C LEU A 62 -4.79 3.32 -4.25
N GLN A 63 -4.73 4.64 -4.12
CA GLN A 63 -5.71 5.40 -3.35
C GLN A 63 -7.13 5.17 -3.88
N ARG A 64 -7.32 5.31 -5.19
CA ARG A 64 -8.62 5.10 -5.85
C ARG A 64 -9.11 3.66 -5.70
N ALA A 65 -8.24 2.68 -5.92
CA ALA A 65 -8.58 1.28 -5.75
C ALA A 65 -8.97 0.96 -4.29
N ALA A 66 -8.21 1.49 -3.32
CA ALA A 66 -8.46 1.30 -1.90
C ALA A 66 -9.80 1.88 -1.45
N GLU A 67 -10.17 3.06 -1.97
CA GLU A 67 -11.47 3.69 -1.68
C GLU A 67 -12.65 2.86 -2.21
N MET A 68 -12.49 2.24 -3.37
CA MET A 68 -13.51 1.43 -4.04
C MET A 68 -13.59 -0.01 -3.52
N SER A 69 -12.53 -0.52 -2.90
CA SER A 69 -12.47 -1.91 -2.41
C SER A 69 -13.33 -2.12 -1.17
N SER A 70 -13.88 -3.32 -1.02
CA SER A 70 -14.72 -3.71 0.13
C SER A 70 -13.95 -3.91 1.42
N ASN A 71 -12.63 -4.16 1.36
CA ASN A 71 -11.76 -4.35 2.51
C ASN A 71 -10.58 -3.37 2.52
N GLY A 72 -9.81 -3.39 3.60
CA GLY A 72 -8.73 -2.43 3.83
C GLY A 72 -7.37 -2.81 3.25
N ASP A 73 -7.22 -3.97 2.59
CA ASP A 73 -5.90 -4.46 2.14
C ASP A 73 -5.19 -3.50 1.18
N LEU A 74 -5.93 -2.85 0.27
CA LEU A 74 -5.34 -1.89 -0.67
C LEU A 74 -4.88 -0.60 0.01
N PHE A 75 -5.52 -0.18 1.10
CA PHE A 75 -5.01 0.89 1.95
C PHE A 75 -3.70 0.51 2.63
N VAL A 76 -3.57 -0.73 3.11
CA VAL A 76 -2.32 -1.24 3.68
C VAL A 76 -1.22 -1.18 2.62
N ARG A 77 -1.50 -1.63 1.41
CA ARG A 77 -0.55 -1.59 0.30
C ARG A 77 -0.17 -0.16 -0.09
N LEU A 78 -1.11 0.78 -0.07
CA LEU A 78 -0.82 2.20 -0.25
C LEU A 78 0.15 2.69 0.82
N GLY A 79 -0.07 2.33 2.08
CA GLY A 79 0.84 2.63 3.18
C GLY A 79 2.25 2.08 2.96
N GLU A 80 2.36 0.84 2.47
CA GLU A 80 3.67 0.23 2.13
C GLU A 80 4.41 1.04 1.06
N VAL A 81 3.74 1.43 0.00
CA VAL A 81 4.33 2.27 -1.07
C VAL A 81 4.76 3.64 -0.53
N GLN A 82 3.96 4.25 0.33
CA GLN A 82 4.29 5.53 0.95
C GLN A 82 5.47 5.42 1.91
N ILE A 83 5.60 4.30 2.63
CA ILE A 83 6.79 3.99 3.44
C ILE A 83 8.04 3.92 2.55
N GLN A 84 7.96 3.26 1.38
CA GLN A 84 9.08 3.20 0.42
C GLN A 84 9.52 4.59 -0.05
N ARG A 85 8.61 5.54 -0.05
CA ARG A 85 8.89 6.95 -0.39
C ARG A 85 9.23 7.82 0.82
N SER A 86 9.31 7.23 2.01
CA SER A 86 9.50 7.95 3.29
C SER A 86 8.41 8.99 3.56
N GLU A 87 7.22 8.78 3.04
CA GLU A 87 6.04 9.62 3.26
C GLU A 87 5.30 9.17 4.52
N TRP A 88 5.95 9.31 5.66
CA TRP A 88 5.52 8.70 6.93
C TRP A 88 4.12 9.11 7.39
N ALA A 89 3.76 10.39 7.27
CA ALA A 89 2.44 10.89 7.65
C ALA A 89 1.32 10.33 6.74
N ALA A 90 1.57 10.31 5.43
CA ALA A 90 0.64 9.74 4.46
C ALA A 90 0.48 8.24 4.67
N ALA A 91 1.59 7.53 4.92
CA ALA A 91 1.57 6.11 5.22
C ALA A 91 0.76 5.78 6.47
N ALA A 92 0.96 6.53 7.55
CA ALA A 92 0.18 6.36 8.78
C ALA A 92 -1.32 6.55 8.52
N SER A 93 -1.69 7.58 7.77
CA SER A 93 -3.10 7.85 7.41
C SER A 93 -3.71 6.71 6.58
N ALA A 94 -3.00 6.20 5.57
CA ALA A 94 -3.45 5.09 4.75
C ALA A 94 -3.63 3.80 5.59
N LEU A 95 -2.66 3.48 6.44
CA LEU A 95 -2.72 2.30 7.31
C LEU A 95 -3.86 2.37 8.32
N GLN A 96 -4.11 3.54 8.90
CA GLN A 96 -5.28 3.77 9.77
C GLN A 96 -6.59 3.58 9.00
N SER A 97 -6.67 4.05 7.76
CA SER A 97 -7.83 3.83 6.91
C SER A 97 -8.05 2.34 6.61
N GLY A 98 -6.98 1.61 6.33
CA GLY A 98 -7.03 0.17 6.13
C GLY A 98 -7.52 -0.59 7.36
N LEU A 99 -7.01 -0.24 8.53
CA LEU A 99 -7.44 -0.83 9.80
C LEU A 99 -8.91 -0.53 10.13
N ARG A 100 -9.38 0.70 9.86
CA ARG A 100 -10.80 1.06 10.05
C ARG A 100 -11.72 0.33 9.09
N LYS A 101 -11.33 0.19 7.83
CA LYS A 101 -12.12 -0.53 6.82
C LYS A 101 -12.20 -2.02 7.14
N GLY A 102 -11.12 -2.58 7.69
CA GLY A 102 -11.08 -3.95 8.17
C GLY A 102 -11.04 -5.00 7.07
N GLY A 103 -11.35 -6.24 7.42
CA GLY A 103 -11.29 -7.37 6.49
C GLY A 103 -9.88 -7.66 6.00
N LEU A 104 -8.86 -7.31 6.79
CA LEU A 104 -7.46 -7.45 6.43
C LEU A 104 -7.00 -8.90 6.46
N LYS A 105 -6.19 -9.30 5.49
CA LYS A 105 -5.51 -10.60 5.47
C LYS A 105 -4.48 -10.73 6.59
N ASP A 106 -3.81 -9.62 6.92
CA ASP A 106 -2.78 -9.57 7.95
C ASP A 106 -2.88 -8.27 8.77
N THR A 107 -3.73 -8.29 9.78
CA THR A 107 -3.93 -7.15 10.69
C THR A 107 -2.64 -6.82 11.47
N GLY A 108 -1.88 -7.84 11.84
CA GLY A 108 -0.60 -7.66 12.54
C GLY A 108 0.40 -6.88 11.71
N ASN A 109 0.50 -7.17 10.41
CA ASN A 109 1.33 -6.41 9.47
C ASN A 109 0.89 -4.94 9.39
N ALA A 110 -0.41 -4.69 9.28
CA ALA A 110 -0.92 -3.30 9.23
C ALA A 110 -0.56 -2.51 10.49
N GLN A 111 -0.67 -3.13 11.68
CA GLN A 111 -0.28 -2.51 12.95
C GLN A 111 1.24 -2.28 13.03
N LEU A 112 2.04 -3.23 12.57
CA LEU A 112 3.49 -3.12 12.53
C LEU A 112 3.93 -1.95 11.63
N LEU A 113 3.39 -1.87 10.41
CA LEU A 113 3.69 -0.82 9.46
C LEU A 113 3.25 0.56 9.99
N LEU A 114 2.09 0.63 10.64
CA LEU A 114 1.62 1.86 11.28
C LEU A 114 2.60 2.32 12.37
N GLY A 115 3.04 1.39 13.21
CA GLY A 115 4.07 1.67 14.22
C GLY A 115 5.36 2.20 13.60
N ILE A 116 5.82 1.61 12.50
CA ILE A 116 7.01 2.06 11.76
C ILE A 116 6.84 3.49 11.24
N ALA A 117 5.70 3.79 10.63
CA ALA A 117 5.41 5.13 10.13
C ALA A 117 5.37 6.18 11.26
N GLN A 118 4.74 5.85 12.38
CA GLN A 118 4.66 6.71 13.56
C GLN A 118 6.02 6.89 14.24
N PHE A 119 6.83 5.83 14.33
CA PHE A 119 8.19 5.87 14.84
C PHE A 119 9.07 6.86 14.05
N ASN A 120 8.99 6.79 12.71
CA ASN A 120 9.76 7.68 11.84
C ASN A 120 9.27 9.15 11.90
N GLN A 121 8.02 9.37 12.29
CA GLN A 121 7.51 10.71 12.63
C GLN A 121 7.94 11.18 14.03
N LYS A 122 8.69 10.37 14.78
CA LYS A 122 9.05 10.58 16.19
C LYS A 122 7.82 10.63 17.11
N ASN A 123 6.70 10.10 16.67
CA ASN A 123 5.50 9.94 17.48
C ASN A 123 5.59 8.62 18.27
N TYR A 124 6.48 8.59 19.24
CA TYR A 124 6.83 7.35 19.95
C TYR A 124 5.68 6.78 20.79
N GLY A 125 4.81 7.63 21.34
CA GLY A 125 3.63 7.18 22.08
C GLY A 125 2.67 6.38 21.20
N ALA A 126 2.28 6.93 20.04
CA ALA A 126 1.43 6.25 19.09
C ALA A 126 2.10 5.00 18.51
N ALA A 127 3.41 5.09 18.19
CA ALA A 127 4.18 3.95 17.71
C ALA A 127 4.19 2.80 18.73
N GLN A 128 4.38 3.10 20.00
CA GLN A 128 4.34 2.12 21.08
C GLN A 128 2.99 1.37 21.10
N ASP A 129 1.88 2.10 21.01
CA ASP A 129 0.54 1.50 20.98
C ASP A 129 0.38 0.56 19.77
N SER A 130 0.81 0.99 18.59
CA SER A 130 0.76 0.19 17.37
C SER A 130 1.62 -1.08 17.46
N PHE A 131 2.84 -0.97 17.95
CA PHE A 131 3.72 -2.13 18.15
C PHE A 131 3.19 -3.08 19.23
N ASN A 132 2.59 -2.58 20.31
CA ASN A 132 1.94 -3.41 21.30
C ASN A 132 0.77 -4.21 20.72
N ARG A 133 0.03 -3.65 19.78
CA ARG A 133 -1.01 -4.38 19.04
C ARG A 133 -0.40 -5.42 18.08
N ALA A 134 0.65 -5.04 17.35
CA ALA A 134 1.32 -5.92 16.40
C ALA A 134 1.92 -7.16 17.08
N ARG A 135 2.48 -7.01 18.29
CA ARG A 135 3.11 -8.12 19.04
C ARG A 135 2.13 -9.21 19.48
N ASN A 136 0.82 -8.96 19.47
CA ASN A 136 -0.20 -9.97 19.73
C ASN A 136 -0.29 -11.01 18.60
N PHE A 137 0.27 -10.70 17.43
CA PHE A 137 0.37 -11.60 16.29
C PHE A 137 1.77 -12.21 16.27
N GLU A 138 1.86 -13.53 16.46
CA GLU A 138 3.13 -14.24 16.61
C GLU A 138 4.13 -13.94 15.51
N LYS A 139 3.67 -13.90 14.25
CA LYS A 139 4.48 -13.59 13.06
C LYS A 139 5.20 -12.25 13.16
N HIS A 140 4.62 -11.26 13.85
CA HIS A 140 5.14 -9.88 13.91
C HIS A 140 5.75 -9.53 15.27
N ARG A 141 5.65 -10.42 16.26
CA ARG A 141 6.08 -10.17 17.65
C ARG A 141 7.54 -9.75 17.75
N LYS A 142 8.43 -10.50 17.11
CA LYS A 142 9.88 -10.25 17.20
C LYS A 142 10.24 -8.86 16.71
N MET A 143 9.69 -8.45 15.59
CA MET A 143 9.97 -7.13 15.01
C MET A 143 9.35 -6.01 15.85
N ALA A 144 8.11 -6.20 16.32
CA ALA A 144 7.45 -5.25 17.21
C ALA A 144 8.23 -5.05 18.51
N ASP A 145 8.70 -6.13 19.12
CA ASP A 145 9.52 -6.08 20.35
C ASP A 145 10.83 -5.32 20.11
N GLY A 146 11.46 -5.51 18.95
CA GLY A 146 12.66 -4.76 18.57
C GLY A 146 12.41 -3.26 18.51
N TYR A 147 11.33 -2.82 17.88
CA TYR A 147 10.96 -1.40 17.84
C TYR A 147 10.58 -0.85 19.22
N LEU A 148 9.87 -1.62 20.05
CA LEU A 148 9.55 -1.22 21.42
C LEU A 148 10.82 -0.99 22.25
N GLN A 149 11.85 -1.81 22.04
CA GLN A 149 13.15 -1.61 22.66
C GLN A 149 13.84 -0.32 22.18
N LEU A 150 13.79 -0.05 20.87
CA LEU A 150 14.31 1.20 20.29
C LEU A 150 13.60 2.43 20.88
N ILE A 151 12.29 2.38 21.06
CA ILE A 151 11.51 3.46 21.67
C ILE A 151 11.99 3.73 23.10
N LYS A 152 12.24 2.68 23.90
CA LYS A 152 12.79 2.85 25.25
C LYS A 152 14.12 3.59 25.26
N VAL A 153 15.01 3.29 24.29
CA VAL A 153 16.30 3.97 24.16
C VAL A 153 16.11 5.44 23.77
N GLN A 154 15.14 5.75 22.90
CA GLN A 154 14.88 7.11 22.44
C GLN A 154 14.19 7.99 23.50
N THR A 155 13.42 7.41 24.40
CA THR A 155 12.58 8.13 25.38
C THR A 155 13.06 8.01 26.82
N GLY A 156 14.02 7.13 27.06
CA GLY A 156 14.56 6.79 28.40
C GLY A 156 15.62 7.74 28.96
#